data_79d3a089cab5ef0de1bedddd77bd178b
#
_entry.id   79d3a089cab5ef0de1bedddd77bd178b
#
_cell.length_a   1.000
_cell.length_b   1.000
_cell.length_c   1.000
_cell.angle_alpha   90.00
_cell.angle_beta   90.00
_cell.angle_gamma   90.00
#
_symmetry.space_group_name_H-M   'P 1'
#
loop_
_entity.id
_entity.type
_entity.pdbx_description
1 polymer ?
#
loop_
_entity_poly.entity_id
_entity_poly.type
_entity_poly.pdbx_seq_one_letter_code
_entity_poly.pdbx_strand_id
1 'polypeptide(L)'
;MMATRIRLRPWQHQALEKFNASERDDFLAVATPGAGKTTFALTAASQYLAGTRGRRLVVVAPTQHLKTQWSDAAARFGLHLDPAWSAREGTLPGDVHGIVTTYQQVATSSVELSRLAAGAFVIFDEVHHAGDDRAWGTAIMAAFANAGRRLSLSGTPFRSDVTPIPFVTYHLDEAQPDFEYGYGDALADRGVVRPLFFPRIGGFMEWVAPDGAQVAATFEDDLTRDLANQRLRTALSLEGEWMSTVLAQANERLQTLRQVHPEAGGLVIAMDQTHATGIAELLRKLGTRAVVAVSDDPGASDRIARFSESSEPWIVAVRMV
;
A
#
# COMPACT_ATOMS: atom_id res chain seq x y z
N MET A 1 -7.22 -23.98 21.75
CA MET A 1 -7.04 -22.53 21.58
C MET A 1 -8.41 -21.94 21.23
N MET A 2 -8.97 -21.03 22.04
CA MET A 2 -10.22 -20.36 21.68
C MET A 2 -9.96 -19.46 20.46
N ALA A 3 -10.70 -19.70 19.39
CA ALA A 3 -10.68 -18.83 18.21
C ALA A 3 -11.07 -17.41 18.65
N THR A 4 -10.18 -16.45 18.47
CA THR A 4 -10.50 -15.04 18.75
C THR A 4 -11.69 -14.65 17.88
N ARG A 5 -12.82 -14.30 18.49
CA ARG A 5 -14.03 -13.92 17.76
C ARG A 5 -13.76 -12.63 16.99
N ILE A 6 -13.56 -12.76 15.69
CA ILE A 6 -13.30 -11.63 14.81
C ILE A 6 -14.57 -10.77 14.75
N ARG A 7 -14.43 -9.49 15.11
CA ARG A 7 -15.52 -8.52 15.07
C ARG A 7 -15.36 -7.67 13.80
N LEU A 8 -16.32 -7.78 12.91
CA LEU A 8 -16.39 -6.96 11.71
C LEU A 8 -16.87 -5.54 12.03
N ARG A 9 -16.35 -4.57 11.31
CA ARG A 9 -16.85 -3.19 11.28
C ARG A 9 -18.14 -3.10 10.47
N PRO A 10 -18.99 -2.08 10.66
CA PRO A 10 -20.25 -1.95 9.91
C PRO A 10 -20.08 -2.04 8.39
N TRP A 11 -19.11 -1.32 7.84
CA TRP A 11 -18.83 -1.35 6.41
C TRP A 11 -18.42 -2.75 5.90
N GLN A 12 -17.69 -3.53 6.71
CA GLN A 12 -17.28 -4.89 6.34
C GLN A 12 -18.48 -5.83 6.27
N HIS A 13 -19.48 -5.66 7.15
CA HIS A 13 -20.74 -6.39 7.07
C HIS A 13 -21.47 -6.06 5.76
N GLN A 14 -21.64 -4.78 5.45
CA GLN A 14 -22.32 -4.33 4.23
C GLN A 14 -21.60 -4.83 2.97
N ALA A 15 -20.25 -4.73 2.94
CA ALA A 15 -19.45 -5.25 1.84
C ALA A 15 -19.60 -6.77 1.67
N LEU A 16 -19.63 -7.51 2.79
CA LEU A 16 -19.78 -8.97 2.79
C LEU A 16 -21.18 -9.39 2.32
N GLU A 17 -22.23 -8.69 2.74
CA GLU A 17 -23.59 -8.91 2.25
C GLU A 17 -23.68 -8.70 0.73
N LYS A 18 -23.13 -7.59 0.23
CA LYS A 18 -23.07 -7.29 -1.21
C LYS A 18 -22.26 -8.32 -1.98
N PHE A 19 -21.11 -8.73 -1.43
CA PHE A 19 -20.26 -9.77 -2.01
C PHE A 19 -20.99 -11.11 -2.12
N ASN A 20 -21.69 -11.52 -1.07
CA ASN A 20 -22.42 -12.79 -1.03
C ASN A 20 -23.67 -12.78 -1.92
N ALA A 21 -24.31 -11.63 -2.10
CA ALA A 21 -25.47 -11.46 -2.99
C ALA A 21 -25.07 -11.35 -4.48
N SER A 22 -23.81 -11.07 -4.78
CA SER A 22 -23.32 -10.94 -6.16
C SER A 22 -23.16 -12.33 -6.79
N GLU A 23 -23.77 -12.56 -7.95
CA GLU A 23 -23.60 -13.77 -8.77
C GLU A 23 -22.33 -13.69 -9.66
N ARG A 24 -21.65 -12.55 -9.72
CA ARG A 24 -20.45 -12.36 -10.54
C ARG A 24 -19.24 -13.02 -9.88
N ASP A 25 -18.37 -13.60 -10.71
CA ASP A 25 -17.10 -14.17 -10.24
C ASP A 25 -16.13 -13.09 -9.75
N ASP A 26 -16.24 -11.88 -10.28
CA ASP A 26 -15.37 -10.76 -9.99
C ASP A 26 -16.07 -9.75 -9.08
N PHE A 27 -15.35 -9.27 -8.06
CA PHE A 27 -15.84 -8.25 -7.15
C PHE A 27 -14.70 -7.27 -6.78
N LEU A 28 -14.91 -5.99 -7.04
CA LEU A 28 -13.98 -4.92 -6.66
C LEU A 28 -14.48 -4.22 -5.39
N ALA A 29 -13.73 -4.34 -4.31
CA ALA A 29 -13.95 -3.60 -3.07
C ALA A 29 -12.90 -2.51 -2.91
N VAL A 30 -13.36 -1.27 -2.93
CA VAL A 30 -12.54 -0.09 -2.66
C VAL A 30 -12.75 0.33 -1.22
N ALA A 31 -11.69 0.41 -0.44
CA ALA A 31 -11.77 0.91 0.93
C ALA A 31 -10.48 1.65 1.30
N THR A 32 -10.66 2.79 1.96
CA THR A 32 -9.54 3.64 2.38
C THR A 32 -8.46 2.86 3.14
N PRO A 33 -7.17 3.22 3.03
CA PRO A 33 -6.10 2.60 3.82
C PRO A 33 -6.41 2.59 5.32
N GLY A 34 -6.07 1.50 6.02
CA GLY A 34 -6.38 1.34 7.45
C GLY A 34 -7.83 0.94 7.77
N ALA A 35 -8.74 0.88 6.79
CA ALA A 35 -10.13 0.47 7.02
C ALA A 35 -10.31 -1.00 7.42
N GLY A 36 -9.31 -1.87 7.16
CA GLY A 36 -9.36 -3.29 7.50
C GLY A 36 -9.79 -4.19 6.33
N LYS A 37 -9.37 -3.87 5.10
CA LYS A 37 -9.60 -4.67 3.89
C LYS A 37 -9.26 -6.15 4.07
N THR A 38 -8.12 -6.44 4.72
CA THR A 38 -7.65 -7.82 4.98
C THR A 38 -8.66 -8.63 5.79
N THR A 39 -9.25 -8.03 6.84
CA THR A 39 -10.26 -8.71 7.68
C THR A 39 -11.51 -9.04 6.87
N PHE A 40 -12.00 -8.11 6.05
CA PHE A 40 -13.12 -8.35 5.14
C PHE A 40 -12.82 -9.51 4.18
N ALA A 41 -11.68 -9.44 3.48
CA ALA A 41 -11.31 -10.42 2.48
C ALA A 41 -11.11 -11.84 3.06
N LEU A 42 -10.47 -11.95 4.22
CA LEU A 42 -10.30 -13.25 4.90
C LEU A 42 -11.61 -13.80 5.44
N THR A 43 -12.56 -12.94 5.82
CA THR A 43 -13.91 -13.38 6.19
C THR A 43 -14.64 -13.96 4.98
N ALA A 44 -14.62 -13.27 3.84
CA ALA A 44 -15.19 -13.75 2.59
C ALA A 44 -14.55 -15.08 2.14
N ALA A 45 -13.21 -15.17 2.22
CA ALA A 45 -12.46 -16.38 1.89
C ALA A 45 -12.85 -17.56 2.80
N SER A 46 -12.95 -17.34 4.12
CA SER A 46 -13.35 -18.38 5.07
C SER A 46 -14.74 -18.94 4.77
N GLN A 47 -15.70 -18.08 4.41
CA GLN A 47 -17.05 -18.50 4.02
C GLN A 47 -17.04 -19.30 2.72
N TYR A 48 -16.26 -18.85 1.72
CA TYR A 48 -16.14 -19.55 0.45
C TYR A 48 -15.53 -20.95 0.61
N LEU A 49 -14.47 -21.08 1.41
CA LEU A 49 -13.77 -22.33 1.65
C LEU A 49 -14.65 -23.32 2.45
N ALA A 50 -15.45 -22.83 3.39
CA ALA A 50 -16.35 -23.66 4.18
C ALA A 50 -17.45 -24.31 3.32
N GLY A 51 -17.82 -23.71 2.20
CA GLY A 51 -18.90 -24.20 1.32
C GLY A 51 -18.57 -25.48 0.54
N THR A 52 -17.29 -25.79 0.31
CA THR A 52 -16.89 -27.00 -0.45
C THR A 52 -15.48 -27.44 -0.04
N ARG A 53 -15.33 -28.72 0.32
CA ARG A 53 -14.01 -29.29 0.63
C ARG A 53 -13.08 -29.27 -0.59
N GLY A 54 -11.81 -29.02 -0.35
CA GLY A 54 -10.77 -29.02 -1.39
C GLY A 54 -10.58 -27.71 -2.14
N ARG A 55 -11.44 -26.69 -1.90
CA ARG A 55 -11.19 -25.34 -2.41
C ARG A 55 -9.93 -24.74 -1.81
N ARG A 56 -9.25 -23.92 -2.58
CA ARG A 56 -7.99 -23.27 -2.19
C ARG A 56 -8.18 -21.76 -2.14
N LEU A 57 -7.28 -21.09 -1.41
CA LEU A 57 -7.14 -19.64 -1.34
C LEU A 57 -5.83 -19.23 -1.99
N VAL A 58 -5.86 -18.30 -2.92
CA VAL A 58 -4.67 -17.67 -3.46
C VAL A 58 -4.74 -16.17 -3.13
N VAL A 59 -3.72 -15.65 -2.49
CA VAL A 59 -3.58 -14.21 -2.26
C VAL A 59 -2.43 -13.69 -3.12
N VAL A 60 -2.69 -12.66 -3.91
CA VAL A 60 -1.68 -11.96 -4.71
C VAL A 60 -1.41 -10.63 -4.07
N ALA A 61 -0.20 -10.45 -3.54
CA ALA A 61 0.24 -9.26 -2.80
C ALA A 61 1.26 -8.44 -3.63
N PRO A 62 1.36 -7.12 -3.40
CA PRO A 62 2.31 -6.26 -4.13
C PRO A 62 3.78 -6.60 -3.86
N THR A 63 4.13 -7.00 -2.65
CA THR A 63 5.53 -7.17 -2.22
C THR A 63 5.76 -8.46 -1.43
N GLN A 64 7.02 -8.92 -1.38
CA GLN A 64 7.41 -10.10 -0.59
C GLN A 64 7.11 -9.95 0.90
N HIS A 65 7.29 -8.76 1.46
CA HIS A 65 7.01 -8.50 2.87
C HIS A 65 5.52 -8.71 3.21
N LEU A 66 4.61 -8.31 2.32
CA LEU A 66 3.17 -8.50 2.51
C LEU A 66 2.75 -9.96 2.46
N LYS A 67 3.53 -10.85 1.85
CA LYS A 67 3.23 -12.30 1.84
C LYS A 67 3.15 -12.85 3.27
N THR A 68 4.13 -12.53 4.10
CA THR A 68 4.16 -12.95 5.51
C THR A 68 3.00 -12.34 6.29
N GLN A 69 2.76 -11.04 6.11
CA GLN A 69 1.64 -10.37 6.79
C GLN A 69 0.27 -10.99 6.44
N TRP A 70 0.05 -11.36 5.18
CA TRP A 70 -1.18 -12.05 4.75
C TRP A 70 -1.29 -13.46 5.34
N SER A 71 -0.18 -14.22 5.39
CA SER A 71 -0.14 -15.55 6.00
C SER A 71 -0.45 -15.48 7.51
N ASP A 72 0.17 -14.54 8.22
CA ASP A 72 -0.07 -14.32 9.66
C ASP A 72 -1.51 -13.87 9.94
N ALA A 73 -2.03 -13.00 9.10
CA ALA A 73 -3.43 -12.58 9.20
C ALA A 73 -4.38 -13.74 8.97
N ALA A 74 -4.15 -14.57 7.94
CA ALA A 74 -4.95 -15.75 7.62
C ALA A 74 -4.95 -16.80 8.75
N ALA A 75 -3.81 -16.98 9.43
CA ALA A 75 -3.70 -17.90 10.56
C ALA A 75 -4.68 -17.55 11.70
N ARG A 76 -5.01 -16.28 11.90
CA ARG A 76 -6.01 -15.82 12.89
C ARG A 76 -7.44 -16.26 12.53
N PHE A 77 -7.68 -16.58 11.26
CA PHE A 77 -8.93 -17.13 10.74
C PHE A 77 -8.92 -18.66 10.67
N GLY A 78 -7.84 -19.31 11.14
CA GLY A 78 -7.64 -20.73 11.01
C GLY A 78 -7.27 -21.18 9.59
N LEU A 79 -6.83 -20.27 8.75
CA LEU A 79 -6.40 -20.53 7.38
C LEU A 79 -4.86 -20.58 7.32
N HIS A 80 -4.31 -21.72 6.96
CA HIS A 80 -2.87 -21.89 6.78
C HIS A 80 -2.51 -21.62 5.32
N LEU A 81 -1.81 -20.51 5.08
CA LEU A 81 -1.31 -20.12 3.75
C LEU A 81 0.21 -20.27 3.72
N ASP A 82 0.72 -20.81 2.62
CA ASP A 82 2.17 -20.90 2.38
C ASP A 82 2.68 -19.62 1.69
N PRO A 83 3.45 -18.77 2.36
CA PRO A 83 4.07 -17.59 1.76
C PRO A 83 5.35 -17.91 0.98
N ALA A 84 5.94 -19.10 1.17
CA ALA A 84 7.18 -19.51 0.52
C ALA A 84 6.94 -20.30 -0.79
N TRP A 85 5.70 -20.64 -1.10
CA TRP A 85 5.37 -21.45 -2.27
C TRP A 85 6.11 -21.00 -3.54
N SER A 86 6.60 -21.99 -4.26
CA SER A 86 7.21 -21.82 -5.58
C SER A 86 6.64 -22.82 -6.59
N ALA A 87 6.71 -22.47 -7.88
CA ALA A 87 6.22 -23.34 -8.97
C ALA A 87 6.89 -24.74 -9.00
N ARG A 88 8.03 -24.91 -8.34
CA ARG A 88 8.77 -26.18 -8.26
C ARG A 88 8.17 -27.18 -7.27
N GLU A 89 7.32 -26.73 -6.37
CA GLU A 89 6.80 -27.56 -5.26
C GLU A 89 5.60 -28.43 -5.66
N GLY A 90 4.99 -28.17 -6.82
CA GLY A 90 3.86 -28.96 -7.33
C GLY A 90 2.58 -28.78 -6.52
N THR A 91 2.07 -29.86 -5.92
CA THR A 91 0.80 -29.86 -5.17
C THR A 91 1.00 -29.46 -3.71
N LEU A 92 0.09 -28.63 -3.19
CA LEU A 92 0.09 -28.24 -1.78
C LEU A 92 -0.30 -29.43 -0.86
N PRO A 93 0.31 -29.52 0.33
CA PRO A 93 -0.11 -30.43 1.38
C PRO A 93 -1.59 -30.28 1.74
N GLY A 94 -2.22 -31.33 2.27
CA GLY A 94 -3.65 -31.34 2.57
C GLY A 94 -4.09 -30.40 3.69
N ASP A 95 -3.18 -30.06 4.59
CA ASP A 95 -3.36 -29.15 5.72
C ASP A 95 -3.11 -27.69 5.38
N VAL A 96 -2.58 -27.39 4.18
CA VAL A 96 -2.37 -26.04 3.67
C VAL A 96 -3.59 -25.60 2.88
N HIS A 97 -4.22 -24.51 3.29
CA HIS A 97 -5.45 -23.99 2.65
C HIS A 97 -5.18 -23.23 1.34
N GLY A 98 -3.94 -22.79 1.10
CA GLY A 98 -3.57 -22.04 -0.09
C GLY A 98 -2.20 -21.37 0.01
N ILE A 99 -1.99 -20.37 -0.82
CA ILE A 99 -0.69 -19.68 -0.93
C ILE A 99 -0.84 -18.17 -0.87
N VAL A 100 0.28 -17.50 -0.58
CA VAL A 100 0.45 -16.08 -0.85
C VAL A 100 1.58 -15.91 -1.87
N THR A 101 1.29 -15.23 -2.97
CA THR A 101 2.25 -14.95 -4.06
C THR A 101 2.35 -13.45 -4.32
N THR A 102 3.23 -13.02 -5.22
CA THR A 102 3.33 -11.62 -5.66
C THR A 102 2.96 -11.47 -7.13
N TYR A 103 2.59 -10.25 -7.55
CA TYR A 103 2.34 -9.94 -8.97
C TYR A 103 3.51 -10.32 -9.87
N GLN A 104 4.75 -10.05 -9.42
CA GLN A 104 5.96 -10.45 -10.12
C GLN A 104 6.09 -11.99 -10.26
N GLN A 105 5.76 -12.73 -9.20
CA GLN A 105 5.83 -14.20 -9.21
C GLN A 105 4.73 -14.79 -10.12
N VAL A 106 3.55 -14.17 -10.20
CA VAL A 106 2.50 -14.57 -11.13
C VAL A 106 2.99 -14.49 -12.58
N ALA A 107 3.72 -13.44 -12.94
CA ALA A 107 4.26 -13.28 -14.28
C ALA A 107 5.19 -14.43 -14.71
N THR A 108 5.93 -15.01 -13.78
CA THR A 108 6.89 -16.09 -14.05
C THR A 108 6.34 -17.50 -13.85
N SER A 109 5.18 -17.66 -13.21
CA SER A 109 4.61 -18.97 -12.81
C SER A 109 3.13 -19.09 -13.15
N SER A 110 2.65 -18.42 -14.20
CA SER A 110 1.23 -18.34 -14.56
C SER A 110 0.60 -19.71 -14.87
N VAL A 111 1.36 -20.64 -15.45
CA VAL A 111 0.87 -21.99 -15.82
C VAL A 111 0.59 -22.85 -14.57
N GLU A 112 1.51 -22.86 -13.63
CA GLU A 112 1.39 -23.59 -12.37
C GLU A 112 0.27 -23.00 -11.51
N LEU A 113 0.21 -21.68 -11.44
CA LEU A 113 -0.85 -20.95 -10.74
C LEU A 113 -2.21 -21.19 -11.35
N SER A 114 -2.34 -21.32 -12.68
CA SER A 114 -3.61 -21.64 -13.34
C SER A 114 -4.18 -22.99 -12.89
N ARG A 115 -3.32 -23.99 -12.67
CA ARG A 115 -3.73 -25.31 -12.17
C ARG A 115 -4.14 -25.24 -10.70
N LEU A 116 -3.39 -24.53 -9.88
CA LEU A 116 -3.65 -24.40 -8.45
C LEU A 116 -4.89 -23.55 -8.17
N ALA A 117 -5.13 -22.53 -8.98
CA ALA A 117 -6.24 -21.59 -8.82
C ALA A 117 -7.56 -22.05 -9.44
N ALA A 118 -7.59 -23.19 -10.12
CA ALA A 118 -8.82 -23.71 -10.68
C ALA A 118 -9.88 -23.95 -9.59
N GLY A 119 -11.01 -23.23 -9.66
CA GLY A 119 -12.06 -23.24 -8.64
C GLY A 119 -11.68 -22.61 -7.29
N ALA A 120 -10.51 -22.00 -7.17
CA ALA A 120 -10.06 -21.36 -5.95
C ALA A 120 -10.74 -20.00 -5.73
N PHE A 121 -10.64 -19.50 -4.48
CA PHE A 121 -10.87 -18.11 -4.15
C PHE A 121 -9.57 -17.33 -4.34
N VAL A 122 -9.60 -16.24 -5.11
CA VAL A 122 -8.42 -15.42 -5.35
C VAL A 122 -8.64 -14.03 -4.78
N ILE A 123 -7.69 -13.54 -4.01
CA ILE A 123 -7.66 -12.17 -3.49
C ILE A 123 -6.51 -11.44 -4.18
N PHE A 124 -6.80 -10.31 -4.82
CA PHE A 124 -5.82 -9.38 -5.34
C PHE A 124 -5.71 -8.19 -4.39
N ASP A 125 -4.61 -8.11 -3.65
CA ASP A 125 -4.36 -6.98 -2.74
C ASP A 125 -3.70 -5.82 -3.51
N GLU A 126 -4.20 -4.60 -3.28
CA GLU A 126 -3.80 -3.39 -4.02
C GLU A 126 -3.76 -3.66 -5.53
N VAL A 127 -4.92 -4.04 -6.08
CA VAL A 127 -5.07 -4.56 -7.45
C VAL A 127 -4.57 -3.61 -8.54
N HIS A 128 -4.38 -2.32 -8.25
CA HIS A 128 -3.80 -1.37 -9.18
C HIS A 128 -2.37 -1.75 -9.61
N HIS A 129 -1.62 -2.49 -8.79
CA HIS A 129 -0.32 -3.04 -9.19
C HIS A 129 -0.41 -4.12 -10.29
N ALA A 130 -1.57 -4.75 -10.47
CA ALA A 130 -1.78 -5.76 -11.50
C ALA A 130 -1.57 -5.24 -12.93
N GLY A 131 -1.54 -3.97 -13.12
CA GLY A 131 -1.38 -3.37 -14.41
C GLY A 131 -0.16 -2.45 -14.53
N ASP A 132 0.75 -2.46 -13.58
CA ASP A 132 2.00 -1.68 -13.66
C ASP A 132 2.85 -2.10 -14.86
N ASP A 133 2.71 -3.36 -15.30
CA ASP A 133 3.30 -3.89 -16.52
C ASP A 133 2.22 -4.66 -17.32
N ARG A 134 2.14 -4.43 -18.62
CA ARG A 134 1.22 -5.15 -19.54
C ARG A 134 1.45 -6.67 -19.51
N ALA A 135 2.70 -7.11 -19.32
CA ALA A 135 3.03 -8.53 -19.20
C ALA A 135 2.40 -9.14 -17.93
N TRP A 136 2.36 -8.39 -16.84
CA TRP A 136 1.71 -8.84 -15.60
C TRP A 136 0.20 -8.99 -15.77
N GLY A 137 -0.45 -8.03 -16.41
CA GLY A 137 -1.89 -8.10 -16.69
C GLY A 137 -2.27 -9.35 -17.47
N THR A 138 -1.52 -9.67 -18.54
CA THR A 138 -1.74 -10.88 -19.34
C THR A 138 -1.50 -12.16 -18.54
N ALA A 139 -0.44 -12.21 -17.73
CA ALA A 139 -0.12 -13.36 -16.88
C ALA A 139 -1.18 -13.59 -15.80
N ILE A 140 -1.70 -12.52 -15.19
CA ILE A 140 -2.77 -12.58 -14.18
C ILE A 140 -4.06 -13.11 -14.81
N MET A 141 -4.43 -12.64 -16.00
CA MET A 141 -5.58 -13.17 -16.74
C MET A 141 -5.42 -14.67 -17.01
N ALA A 142 -4.25 -15.11 -17.49
CA ALA A 142 -3.97 -16.50 -17.77
C ALA A 142 -3.98 -17.38 -16.50
N ALA A 143 -3.39 -16.90 -15.41
CA ALA A 143 -3.29 -17.65 -14.16
C ALA A 143 -4.64 -17.81 -13.45
N PHE A 144 -5.55 -16.84 -13.53
CA PHE A 144 -6.73 -16.80 -12.68
C PHE A 144 -8.07 -16.80 -13.44
N ALA A 145 -8.06 -17.03 -14.76
CA ALA A 145 -9.29 -17.12 -15.56
C ALA A 145 -10.27 -18.18 -15.05
N ASN A 146 -9.76 -19.32 -14.56
CA ASN A 146 -10.56 -20.44 -14.06
C ASN A 146 -10.75 -20.43 -12.53
N ALA A 147 -10.45 -19.33 -11.87
CA ALA A 147 -10.75 -19.18 -10.45
C ALA A 147 -12.26 -19.20 -10.22
N GLY A 148 -12.70 -19.81 -9.12
CA GLY A 148 -14.12 -19.89 -8.80
C GLY A 148 -14.69 -18.56 -8.32
N ARG A 149 -13.85 -17.70 -7.72
CA ARG A 149 -14.22 -16.34 -7.34
C ARG A 149 -12.97 -15.46 -7.17
N ARG A 150 -13.08 -14.20 -7.56
CA ARG A 150 -11.99 -13.20 -7.47
C ARG A 150 -12.45 -11.97 -6.71
N LEU A 151 -11.70 -11.61 -5.69
CA LEU A 151 -11.91 -10.41 -4.88
C LEU A 151 -10.74 -9.46 -5.06
N SER A 152 -10.96 -8.34 -5.70
CA SER A 152 -9.99 -7.26 -5.87
C SER A 152 -10.14 -6.23 -4.77
N LEU A 153 -9.04 -5.87 -4.12
CA LEU A 153 -8.97 -4.88 -3.05
C LEU A 153 -8.13 -3.70 -3.52
N SER A 154 -8.57 -2.49 -3.28
CA SER A 154 -7.76 -1.28 -3.48
C SER A 154 -8.11 -0.19 -2.50
N GLY A 155 -7.12 0.63 -2.14
CA GLY A 155 -7.35 1.92 -1.48
C GLY A 155 -7.66 3.03 -2.48
N THR A 156 -7.16 2.89 -3.69
CA THR A 156 -7.30 3.84 -4.79
C THR A 156 -7.40 3.07 -6.11
N PRO A 157 -8.59 2.85 -6.67
CA PRO A 157 -8.77 2.06 -7.89
C PRO A 157 -8.33 2.80 -9.15
N PHE A 158 -8.09 4.09 -9.04
CA PHE A 158 -7.75 4.94 -10.17
C PHE A 158 -6.29 4.77 -10.56
N ARG A 159 -6.05 4.56 -11.83
CA ARG A 159 -4.72 4.51 -12.42
C ARG A 159 -4.42 5.81 -13.12
N SER A 160 -3.14 6.17 -13.10
CA SER A 160 -2.61 7.30 -13.87
C SER A 160 -2.33 6.96 -15.34
N ASP A 161 -2.43 5.67 -15.71
CA ASP A 161 -2.22 5.17 -17.06
C ASP A 161 -3.50 4.53 -17.65
N VAL A 162 -3.52 4.38 -18.98
CA VAL A 162 -4.68 3.87 -19.74
C VAL A 162 -4.78 2.34 -19.75
N THR A 163 -3.99 1.59 -18.98
CA THR A 163 -4.03 0.12 -19.02
C THR A 163 -5.10 -0.41 -18.06
N PRO A 164 -6.12 -1.12 -18.54
CA PRO A 164 -7.16 -1.69 -17.70
C PRO A 164 -6.60 -2.69 -16.68
N ILE A 165 -7.10 -2.64 -15.45
CA ILE A 165 -6.77 -3.60 -14.40
C ILE A 165 -7.52 -4.92 -14.71
N PRO A 166 -6.85 -6.09 -14.69
CA PRO A 166 -7.50 -7.37 -14.90
C PRO A 166 -8.67 -7.62 -13.94
N PHE A 167 -9.75 -8.21 -14.44
CA PHE A 167 -10.95 -8.57 -13.67
C PHE A 167 -11.69 -7.39 -13.02
N VAL A 168 -11.46 -6.16 -13.50
CA VAL A 168 -12.16 -4.96 -13.08
C VAL A 168 -13.08 -4.49 -14.18
N THR A 169 -14.30 -4.11 -13.83
CA THR A 169 -15.27 -3.52 -14.78
C THR A 169 -15.00 -2.03 -14.90
N TYR A 170 -15.07 -1.50 -16.12
CA TYR A 170 -14.90 -0.09 -16.44
C TYR A 170 -16.17 0.50 -17.07
N HIS A 171 -16.44 1.75 -16.77
CA HIS A 171 -17.43 2.57 -17.46
C HIS A 171 -16.79 3.93 -17.74
N LEU A 172 -16.77 4.36 -19.02
CA LEU A 172 -16.12 5.60 -19.47
C LEU A 172 -14.68 5.75 -18.95
N ASP A 173 -13.87 4.68 -19.06
CA ASP A 173 -12.49 4.60 -18.59
C ASP A 173 -12.28 4.71 -17.06
N GLU A 174 -13.35 4.76 -16.28
CA GLU A 174 -13.31 4.73 -14.83
C GLU A 174 -13.61 3.31 -14.29
N ALA A 175 -12.81 2.85 -13.36
CA ALA A 175 -13.04 1.59 -12.67
C ALA A 175 -14.32 1.68 -11.83
N GLN A 176 -15.21 0.70 -11.99
CA GLN A 176 -16.50 0.64 -11.27
C GLN A 176 -16.39 -0.30 -10.07
N PRO A 177 -16.28 0.20 -8.83
CA PRO A 177 -16.28 -0.65 -7.66
C PRO A 177 -17.67 -1.26 -7.42
N ASP A 178 -17.68 -2.55 -7.07
CA ASP A 178 -18.89 -3.21 -6.59
C ASP A 178 -19.27 -2.73 -5.18
N PHE A 179 -18.25 -2.34 -4.39
CA PHE A 179 -18.42 -1.72 -3.07
C PHE A 179 -17.34 -0.66 -2.84
N GLU A 180 -17.74 0.48 -2.30
CA GLU A 180 -16.85 1.56 -1.94
C GLU A 180 -17.06 2.00 -0.49
N TYR A 181 -15.95 2.21 0.23
CA TYR A 181 -15.87 2.80 1.56
C TYR A 181 -14.76 3.84 1.54
N GLY A 182 -15.16 5.07 1.23
CA GLY A 182 -14.26 6.20 1.00
C GLY A 182 -13.68 6.77 2.31
N TYR A 183 -12.76 7.71 2.15
CA TYR A 183 -12.17 8.43 3.28
C TYR A 183 -13.21 9.21 4.08
N GLY A 184 -14.21 9.79 3.40
CA GLY A 184 -15.32 10.50 4.04
C GLY A 184 -16.16 9.61 4.96
N ASP A 185 -16.49 8.40 4.51
CA ASP A 185 -17.22 7.40 5.30
C ASP A 185 -16.40 6.96 6.52
N ALA A 186 -15.11 6.72 6.31
CA ALA A 186 -14.20 6.32 7.37
C ALA A 186 -13.97 7.40 8.43
N LEU A 187 -14.04 8.68 8.05
CA LEU A 187 -14.05 9.80 9.00
C LEU A 187 -15.34 9.86 9.80
N ALA A 188 -16.49 9.67 9.12
CA ALA A 188 -17.82 9.67 9.76
C ALA A 188 -17.95 8.54 10.79
N ASP A 189 -17.39 7.37 10.51
CA ASP A 189 -17.41 6.19 11.40
C ASP A 189 -16.53 6.32 12.66
N ARG A 190 -15.83 7.40 12.83
CA ARG A 190 -14.93 7.70 13.97
C ARG A 190 -14.09 6.51 14.42
N GLY A 191 -12.77 6.70 14.47
CA GLY A 191 -11.83 5.66 14.94
C GLY A 191 -11.37 4.68 13.86
N VAL A 192 -11.81 4.82 12.61
CA VAL A 192 -11.26 4.09 11.46
C VAL A 192 -10.04 4.81 10.88
N VAL A 193 -10.22 6.10 10.59
CA VAL A 193 -9.13 7.00 10.18
C VAL A 193 -9.18 8.28 11.01
N ARG A 194 -8.09 9.02 11.00
CA ARG A 194 -8.01 10.35 11.61
C ARG A 194 -8.05 11.41 10.51
N PRO A 195 -8.59 12.61 10.77
CA PRO A 195 -8.50 13.70 9.83
C PRO A 195 -7.03 14.06 9.56
N LEU A 196 -6.69 14.22 8.29
CA LEU A 196 -5.38 14.65 7.85
C LEU A 196 -5.41 16.16 7.58
N PHE A 197 -4.41 16.86 8.08
CA PHE A 197 -4.23 18.28 7.85
C PHE A 197 -2.94 18.48 7.06
N PHE A 198 -3.07 19.15 5.91
CA PHE A 198 -1.95 19.47 5.04
C PHE A 198 -1.63 20.97 5.22
N PRO A 199 -0.62 21.34 6.06
CA PRO A 199 -0.20 22.73 6.13
C PRO A 199 0.39 23.15 4.78
N ARG A 200 0.04 24.34 4.32
CA ARG A 200 0.72 24.95 3.19
C ARG A 200 2.01 25.58 3.69
N ILE A 201 3.12 25.17 3.10
CA ILE A 201 4.41 25.79 3.31
C ILE A 201 4.78 26.44 2.00
N GLY A 202 4.64 27.76 1.94
CA GLY A 202 5.05 28.57 0.80
C GLY A 202 6.57 28.62 0.69
N GLY A 203 7.07 29.27 -0.33
CA GLY A 203 8.50 29.52 -0.50
C GLY A 203 8.77 30.21 -1.82
N PHE A 204 9.76 31.07 -1.81
CA PHE A 204 10.34 31.70 -2.98
C PHE A 204 11.62 30.98 -3.33
N MET A 205 11.75 30.54 -4.57
CA MET A 205 12.89 29.78 -5.06
C MET A 205 13.50 30.50 -6.26
N GLU A 206 14.82 30.55 -6.26
CA GLU A 206 15.60 31.05 -7.40
C GLU A 206 16.53 29.94 -7.89
N TRP A 207 16.62 29.78 -9.20
CA TRP A 207 17.53 28.80 -9.81
C TRP A 207 17.97 29.25 -11.20
N VAL A 208 19.02 28.63 -11.68
CA VAL A 208 19.46 28.79 -13.06
C VAL A 208 18.91 27.61 -13.88
N ALA A 209 18.12 27.90 -14.89
CA ALA A 209 17.61 26.88 -15.80
C ALA A 209 18.73 26.31 -16.70
N PRO A 210 18.55 25.14 -17.32
CA PRO A 210 19.57 24.50 -18.18
C PRO A 210 20.03 25.34 -19.36
N ASP A 211 19.23 26.29 -19.81
CA ASP A 211 19.56 27.26 -20.88
C ASP A 211 20.31 28.50 -20.36
N GLY A 212 20.62 28.55 -19.07
CA GLY A 212 21.29 29.66 -18.42
C GLY A 212 20.39 30.80 -17.97
N ALA A 213 19.07 30.71 -18.16
CA ALA A 213 18.12 31.71 -17.70
C ALA A 213 18.00 31.68 -16.16
N GLN A 214 18.00 32.87 -15.54
CA GLN A 214 17.65 32.99 -14.13
C GLN A 214 16.13 32.95 -13.99
N VAL A 215 15.63 32.02 -13.19
CA VAL A 215 14.20 31.84 -12.90
C VAL A 215 13.97 32.03 -11.42
N ALA A 216 12.90 32.75 -11.10
CA ALA A 216 12.44 32.94 -9.74
C ALA A 216 10.94 32.69 -9.68
N ALA A 217 10.49 31.88 -8.73
CA ALA A 217 9.06 31.56 -8.59
C ALA A 217 8.69 31.08 -7.19
N THR A 218 7.44 31.24 -6.85
CA THR A 218 6.77 30.64 -5.68
C THR A 218 6.01 29.39 -6.09
N PHE A 219 5.45 28.65 -5.13
CA PHE A 219 4.54 27.52 -5.44
C PHE A 219 3.18 27.96 -5.99
N GLU A 220 2.83 29.25 -5.89
CA GLU A 220 1.56 29.83 -6.38
C GLU A 220 1.64 30.22 -7.87
N ASP A 221 2.88 30.27 -8.44
CA ASP A 221 3.05 30.69 -9.84
C ASP A 221 2.75 29.55 -10.80
N ASP A 222 1.95 29.87 -11.84
CA ASP A 222 1.67 28.96 -12.95
C ASP A 222 2.91 28.84 -13.84
N LEU A 223 3.48 27.67 -13.88
CA LEU A 223 4.68 27.34 -14.65
C LEU A 223 4.41 26.22 -15.65
N THR A 224 5.21 26.15 -16.70
CA THR A 224 5.27 24.96 -17.54
C THR A 224 5.69 23.76 -16.72
N ARG A 225 5.37 22.56 -17.18
CA ARG A 225 5.71 21.31 -16.47
C ARG A 225 7.19 21.20 -16.16
N ASP A 226 8.05 21.63 -17.11
CA ASP A 226 9.52 21.55 -16.94
C ASP A 226 10.02 22.55 -15.88
N LEU A 227 9.54 23.78 -15.90
CA LEU A 227 9.90 24.77 -14.88
C LEU A 227 9.32 24.40 -13.50
N ALA A 228 8.13 23.83 -13.42
CA ALA A 228 7.55 23.33 -12.18
C ALA A 228 8.39 22.18 -11.58
N ASN A 229 8.91 21.27 -12.43
CA ASN A 229 9.82 20.21 -12.00
C ASN A 229 11.16 20.77 -11.50
N GLN A 230 11.71 21.81 -12.16
CA GLN A 230 12.93 22.47 -11.73
C GLN A 230 12.72 23.18 -10.37
N ARG A 231 11.61 23.91 -10.21
CA ARG A 231 11.21 24.54 -8.94
C ARG A 231 11.15 23.50 -7.82
N LEU A 232 10.50 22.36 -8.06
CA LEU A 232 10.38 21.30 -7.07
C LEU A 232 11.75 20.73 -6.67
N ARG A 233 12.65 20.50 -7.64
CA ARG A 233 14.02 20.05 -7.35
C ARG A 233 14.78 21.06 -6.53
N THR A 234 14.65 22.35 -6.83
CA THR A 234 15.28 23.44 -6.07
C THR A 234 14.75 23.48 -4.64
N ALA A 235 13.43 23.38 -4.45
CA ALA A 235 12.82 23.34 -3.13
C ALA A 235 13.29 22.15 -2.30
N LEU A 236 13.42 20.98 -2.92
CA LEU A 236 13.87 19.75 -2.27
C LEU A 236 15.39 19.65 -2.09
N SER A 237 16.16 20.63 -2.55
CA SER A 237 17.62 20.67 -2.35
C SER A 237 17.96 20.77 -0.87
N LEU A 238 18.92 19.94 -0.43
CA LEU A 238 19.43 19.94 0.95
C LEU A 238 20.23 21.20 1.30
N GLU A 239 20.72 21.92 0.29
CA GLU A 239 21.46 23.16 0.42
C GLU A 239 20.53 24.39 0.45
N GLY A 240 19.24 24.18 0.08
CA GLY A 240 18.24 25.23 0.02
C GLY A 240 17.61 25.56 1.39
N GLU A 241 17.17 26.78 1.54
CA GLU A 241 16.50 27.24 2.76
C GLU A 241 15.12 26.63 2.96
N TRP A 242 14.42 26.27 1.88
CA TRP A 242 13.06 25.76 1.96
C TRP A 242 12.99 24.42 2.70
N MET A 243 13.89 23.48 2.37
CA MET A 243 13.94 22.16 3.03
C MET A 243 14.24 22.31 4.53
N SER A 244 15.21 23.15 4.88
CA SER A 244 15.56 23.44 6.28
C SER A 244 14.38 24.06 7.04
N THR A 245 13.65 24.97 6.42
CA THR A 245 12.45 25.61 6.98
C THR A 245 11.32 24.60 7.20
N VAL A 246 11.05 23.74 6.21
CA VAL A 246 10.02 22.69 6.33
C VAL A 246 10.33 21.73 7.47
N LEU A 247 11.58 21.28 7.57
CA LEU A 247 12.00 20.36 8.63
C LEU A 247 11.95 21.04 10.01
N ALA A 248 12.30 22.30 10.12
CA ALA A 248 12.21 23.06 11.37
C ALA A 248 10.75 23.19 11.85
N GLN A 249 9.82 23.58 10.96
CA GLN A 249 8.39 23.70 11.28
C GLN A 249 7.79 22.33 11.62
N ALA A 250 8.15 21.29 10.88
CA ALA A 250 7.68 19.93 11.16
C ALA A 250 8.20 19.43 12.52
N ASN A 251 9.45 19.73 12.86
CA ASN A 251 10.04 19.37 14.16
C ASN A 251 9.38 20.12 15.33
N GLU A 252 9.12 21.41 15.17
CA GLU A 252 8.39 22.20 16.17
C GLU A 252 6.97 21.63 16.40
N ARG A 253 6.29 21.28 15.30
CA ARG A 253 4.98 20.65 15.39
C ARG A 253 5.03 19.30 16.09
N LEU A 254 6.02 18.48 15.78
CA LEU A 254 6.22 17.19 16.46
C LEU A 254 6.48 17.38 17.96
N GLN A 255 7.35 18.34 18.33
CA GLN A 255 7.63 18.65 19.74
C GLN A 255 6.35 19.07 20.50
N THR A 256 5.50 19.88 19.88
CA THR A 256 4.20 20.27 20.44
C THR A 256 3.30 19.06 20.64
N LEU A 257 3.23 18.16 19.66
CA LEU A 257 2.44 16.92 19.77
C LEU A 257 2.97 16.00 20.87
N ARG A 258 4.29 15.92 21.04
CA ARG A 258 4.93 15.08 22.07
C ARG A 258 4.69 15.56 23.50
N GLN A 259 4.25 16.78 23.71
CA GLN A 259 3.82 17.25 25.03
C GLN A 259 2.57 16.48 25.52
N VAL A 260 1.70 16.07 24.60
CA VAL A 260 0.47 15.32 24.90
C VAL A 260 0.64 13.82 24.61
N HIS A 261 1.43 13.49 23.58
CA HIS A 261 1.73 12.13 23.13
C HIS A 261 3.24 11.94 23.07
N PRO A 262 3.92 11.59 24.16
CA PRO A 262 5.39 11.52 24.24
C PRO A 262 6.03 10.57 23.21
N GLU A 263 5.27 9.57 22.76
CA GLU A 263 5.73 8.55 21.78
C GLU A 263 5.40 8.95 20.32
N ALA A 264 4.82 10.14 20.08
CA ALA A 264 4.55 10.57 18.72
C ALA A 264 5.85 10.62 17.90
N GLY A 265 5.85 10.02 16.71
CA GLY A 265 6.97 10.00 15.78
C GLY A 265 6.64 10.72 14.48
N GLY A 266 7.66 11.30 13.86
CA GLY A 266 7.60 11.89 12.54
C GLY A 266 8.20 10.95 11.48
N LEU A 267 7.60 10.91 10.30
CA LEU A 267 8.09 10.17 9.14
C LEU A 267 8.41 11.15 8.02
N VAL A 268 9.60 11.04 7.46
CA VAL A 268 9.97 11.69 6.20
C VAL A 268 10.19 10.64 5.13
N ILE A 269 9.54 10.80 3.97
CA ILE A 269 9.78 9.97 2.79
C ILE A 269 10.67 10.80 1.86
N ALA A 270 11.93 10.37 1.73
CA ALA A 270 12.94 11.03 0.92
C ALA A 270 12.87 10.57 -0.56
N MET A 271 13.46 11.35 -1.46
CA MET A 271 13.52 11.04 -2.89
C MET A 271 14.40 9.82 -3.18
N ASP A 272 15.55 9.77 -2.53
CA ASP A 272 16.57 8.72 -2.65
C ASP A 272 17.36 8.58 -1.35
N GLN A 273 18.32 7.67 -1.33
CA GLN A 273 19.13 7.34 -0.15
C GLN A 273 20.04 8.49 0.29
N THR A 274 20.63 9.20 -0.67
CA THR A 274 21.47 10.37 -0.39
C THR A 274 20.65 11.47 0.25
N HIS A 275 19.46 11.73 -0.30
CA HIS A 275 18.51 12.67 0.24
C HIS A 275 18.04 12.27 1.66
N ALA A 276 17.78 10.98 1.90
CA ALA A 276 17.40 10.48 3.22
C ALA A 276 18.49 10.75 4.28
N THR A 277 19.73 10.47 3.93
CA THR A 277 20.88 10.71 4.80
C THR A 277 21.04 12.20 5.12
N GLY A 278 20.97 13.06 4.10
CA GLY A 278 21.07 14.50 4.28
C GLY A 278 19.94 15.10 5.09
N ILE A 279 18.70 14.65 4.91
CA ILE A 279 17.56 15.05 5.77
C ILE A 279 17.82 14.68 7.23
N ALA A 280 18.31 13.47 7.49
CA ALA A 280 18.62 13.05 8.85
C ALA A 280 19.72 13.92 9.48
N GLU A 281 20.70 14.37 8.70
CA GLU A 281 21.72 15.32 9.14
C GLU A 281 21.12 16.70 9.44
N LEU A 282 20.22 17.21 8.59
CA LEU A 282 19.51 18.46 8.86
C LEU A 282 18.70 18.38 10.15
N LEU A 283 17.98 17.29 10.38
CA LEU A 283 17.26 17.06 11.64
C LEU A 283 18.20 17.03 12.85
N ARG A 284 19.37 16.41 12.73
CA ARG A 284 20.40 16.43 13.81
C ARG A 284 20.94 17.84 14.08
N LYS A 285 21.13 18.67 13.04
CA LYS A 285 21.49 20.08 13.20
C LYS A 285 20.42 20.89 13.94
N LEU A 286 19.14 20.49 13.81
CA LEU A 286 18.03 21.04 14.59
C LEU A 286 17.95 20.50 16.04
N GLY A 287 18.93 19.69 16.47
CA GLY A 287 19.01 19.14 17.83
C GLY A 287 18.09 17.93 18.07
N THR A 288 17.55 17.30 17.02
CA THR A 288 16.70 16.12 17.15
C THR A 288 17.35 14.87 16.55
N ARG A 289 17.00 13.68 17.07
CA ARG A 289 17.49 12.41 16.53
C ARG A 289 16.64 11.96 15.35
N ALA A 290 17.27 11.30 14.38
CA ALA A 290 16.59 10.70 13.25
C ALA A 290 17.20 9.34 12.91
N VAL A 291 16.35 8.34 12.77
CA VAL A 291 16.67 6.99 12.28
C VAL A 291 16.55 7.01 10.76
N VAL A 292 17.49 6.38 10.05
CA VAL A 292 17.44 6.24 8.59
C VAL A 292 17.13 4.80 8.23
N ALA A 293 16.15 4.59 7.33
CA ALA A 293 15.77 3.29 6.79
C ALA A 293 15.78 3.36 5.25
N VAL A 294 16.76 2.73 4.63
CA VAL A 294 16.97 2.73 3.17
C VAL A 294 17.03 1.30 2.62
N SER A 295 16.68 1.13 1.35
CA SER A 295 16.48 -0.18 0.72
C SER A 295 17.72 -1.07 0.72
N ASP A 296 18.93 -0.49 0.61
CA ASP A 296 20.19 -1.24 0.56
C ASP A 296 20.64 -1.76 1.94
N ASP A 297 19.92 -1.40 2.98
CA ASP A 297 20.18 -1.87 4.33
C ASP A 297 19.29 -3.08 4.65
N PRO A 298 19.88 -4.28 4.82
CA PRO A 298 19.13 -5.49 5.16
C PRO A 298 18.32 -5.35 6.46
N GLY A 299 18.72 -4.43 7.35
CA GLY A 299 18.03 -4.15 8.61
C GLY A 299 16.94 -3.07 8.53
N ALA A 300 16.62 -2.54 7.36
CA ALA A 300 15.67 -1.44 7.22
C ALA A 300 14.27 -1.79 7.76
N SER A 301 13.75 -2.97 7.43
CA SER A 301 12.44 -3.44 7.92
C SER A 301 12.41 -3.56 9.44
N ASP A 302 13.47 -4.08 10.05
CA ASP A 302 13.58 -4.18 11.51
C ASP A 302 13.68 -2.80 12.18
N ARG A 303 14.33 -1.84 11.52
CA ARG A 303 14.38 -0.46 12.02
C ARG A 303 13.01 0.21 11.98
N ILE A 304 12.25 0.01 10.90
CA ILE A 304 10.88 0.52 10.80
C ILE A 304 9.99 -0.09 11.89
N ALA A 305 10.07 -1.41 12.07
CA ALA A 305 9.33 -2.10 13.12
C ALA A 305 9.70 -1.58 14.52
N ARG A 306 10.99 -1.48 14.82
CA ARG A 306 11.47 -0.93 16.11
C ARG A 306 11.10 0.54 16.31
N PHE A 307 11.07 1.34 15.25
CA PHE A 307 10.66 2.74 15.35
C PHE A 307 9.21 2.86 15.83
N SER A 308 8.31 1.99 15.34
CA SER A 308 6.89 2.01 15.76
C SER A 308 6.67 1.66 17.25
N GLU A 309 7.65 1.04 17.89
CA GLU A 309 7.63 0.62 19.31
C GLU A 309 8.54 1.48 20.19
N SER A 310 9.20 2.49 19.61
CA SER A 310 10.18 3.33 20.28
C SER A 310 9.65 4.75 20.54
N SER A 311 10.40 5.49 21.35
CA SER A 311 10.21 6.93 21.55
C SER A 311 11.13 7.80 20.65
N GLU A 312 11.70 7.22 19.59
CA GLU A 312 12.52 7.98 18.65
C GLU A 312 11.68 9.04 17.93
N PRO A 313 12.15 10.29 17.82
CA PRO A 313 11.33 11.38 17.28
C PRO A 313 11.13 11.29 15.76
N TRP A 314 12.13 10.83 15.00
CA TRP A 314 12.08 10.83 13.55
C TRP A 314 12.58 9.55 12.92
N ILE A 315 11.89 9.12 11.87
CA ILE A 315 12.41 8.16 10.89
C ILE A 315 12.40 8.80 9.50
N VAL A 316 13.49 8.63 8.78
CA VAL A 316 13.65 9.04 7.38
C VAL A 316 13.78 7.79 6.55
N ALA A 317 12.86 7.59 5.64
CA ALA A 317 12.82 6.42 4.77
C ALA A 317 12.83 6.82 3.30
N VAL A 318 13.23 5.90 2.44
CA VAL A 318 13.06 6.00 0.99
C VAL A 318 11.96 5.03 0.60
N ARG A 319 11.21 5.35 -0.47
CA ARG A 319 10.24 4.41 -1.04
C ARG A 319 10.93 3.06 -1.25
N MET A 320 10.53 2.08 -0.47
CA MET A 320 10.93 0.70 -0.72
C MET A 320 10.09 0.19 -1.89
N VAL A 321 10.77 -0.17 -2.96
CA VAL A 321 10.18 -0.77 -4.16
C VAL A 321 10.07 -2.28 -3.97
#